data_7efd7c26dfc9f7603aa9dc628cc18b9b
#
_entry.id   7efd7c26dfc9f7603aa9dc628cc18b9b
#
_cell.length_a   1.000
_cell.length_b   1.000
_cell.length_c   1.000
_cell.angle_alpha   90.00
_cell.angle_beta   90.00
_cell.angle_gamma   90.00
#
_symmetry.space_group_name_H-M   'P 1'
#
loop_
_entity.id
_entity.type
_entity.pdbx_description
1 polymer ?
#
loop_
_entity_poly.entity_id
_entity_poly.type
_entity_poly.pdbx_seq_one_letter_code
_entity_poly.pdbx_strand_id
1 'polypeptide(L)'
;MSQSPFGNVEKAKPEIDFPGDNPPSELVIEDLEVGKGAEASAGAQISAHYVGVAWSTGEEFDASWNRGEPLAFTVGVGQVIQGWDQGLLGMKVGGRRKIVIPPHLGYGDRGAGGAIKGGETLIFVVDLMDGR
;
A
#
# COMPACT_ATOMS: atom_id res chain seq x y z
N MET A 1 13.99 -12.95 19.80
CA MET A 1 13.34 -12.69 18.63
C MET A 1 13.45 -13.80 17.64
N SER A 2 12.42 -14.11 17.10
CA SER A 2 12.45 -15.20 16.22
C SER A 2 12.65 -14.71 14.81
N GLN A 3 13.46 -15.41 14.09
CA GLN A 3 13.62 -15.13 12.72
C GLN A 3 13.12 -16.29 11.95
N SER A 4 12.49 -15.99 10.83
CA SER A 4 12.05 -17.02 9.94
C SER A 4 13.27 -17.75 9.39
N PRO A 5 13.26 -19.07 9.35
CA PRO A 5 14.37 -19.80 8.75
C PRO A 5 14.48 -19.54 7.25
N PHE A 6 13.48 -18.93 6.67
CA PHE A 6 13.49 -18.61 5.27
C PHE A 6 13.81 -17.14 5.03
N GLY A 7 14.47 -16.48 5.99
CA GLY A 7 14.84 -15.10 5.82
C GLY A 7 13.96 -14.22 6.60
N ASN A 8 13.64 -13.12 6.11
CA ASN A 8 13.20 -12.11 6.85
C ASN A 8 11.99 -11.55 6.42
N VAL A 9 11.05 -12.30 6.11
CA VAL A 9 9.77 -11.79 5.77
C VAL A 9 8.92 -11.48 6.97
N GLU A 10 9.48 -11.52 8.17
CA GLU A 10 8.75 -11.04 9.33
C GLU A 10 8.72 -9.53 9.30
N LYS A 11 7.52 -9.00 9.29
CA LYS A 11 7.32 -7.56 9.28
C LYS A 11 6.38 -7.19 10.42
N ALA A 12 6.47 -5.96 10.89
CA ALA A 12 5.54 -5.42 11.86
C ALA A 12 4.74 -4.32 11.21
N LYS A 13 3.53 -4.10 11.69
CA LYS A 13 2.67 -3.03 11.20
C LYS A 13 3.43 -1.70 11.27
N PRO A 14 3.58 -0.99 10.15
CA PRO A 14 4.29 0.27 10.16
C PRO A 14 3.44 1.39 10.73
N GLU A 15 4.12 2.43 11.22
CA GLU A 15 3.46 3.66 11.61
C GLU A 15 3.69 4.68 10.51
N ILE A 16 2.67 5.48 10.22
CA ILE A 16 2.75 6.53 9.21
C ILE A 16 2.64 7.87 9.92
N ASP A 17 3.67 8.70 9.79
CA ASP A 17 3.69 10.01 10.42
C ASP A 17 2.72 10.96 9.71
N PHE A 18 2.31 12.00 10.43
CA PHE A 18 1.45 13.02 9.84
C PHE A 18 2.14 13.64 8.63
N PRO A 19 1.47 13.63 7.48
CA PRO A 19 2.16 13.93 6.21
C PRO A 19 2.52 15.38 5.96
N GLY A 20 1.87 16.33 6.63
CA GLY A 20 2.15 17.74 6.39
C GLY A 20 0.99 18.43 5.71
N ASP A 21 1.27 19.59 5.11
CA ASP A 21 0.21 20.47 4.66
C ASP A 21 -0.28 20.24 3.25
N ASN A 22 0.62 20.13 2.30
CA ASN A 22 0.23 20.10 0.90
C ASN A 22 0.44 18.74 0.28
N PRO A 23 -0.63 18.04 -0.08
CA PRO A 23 -0.48 16.72 -0.71
C PRO A 23 0.05 16.88 -2.14
N PRO A 24 0.77 15.87 -2.62
CA PRO A 24 1.22 15.90 -4.01
C PRO A 24 0.04 15.73 -4.96
N SER A 25 0.17 16.27 -6.16
CA SER A 25 -0.89 16.16 -7.15
C SER A 25 -0.75 14.90 -8.00
N GLU A 26 0.34 14.16 -7.85
CA GLU A 26 0.60 12.97 -8.64
C GLU A 26 0.97 11.81 -7.73
N LEU A 27 0.92 10.61 -8.28
CA LEU A 27 1.31 9.41 -7.55
C LEU A 27 2.78 9.50 -7.17
N VAL A 28 3.07 9.30 -5.90
CA VAL A 28 4.45 9.28 -5.39
C VAL A 28 4.75 7.89 -4.85
N ILE A 29 5.89 7.34 -5.28
CA ILE A 29 6.31 6.00 -4.89
C ILE A 29 7.68 6.10 -4.23
N GLU A 30 7.79 5.54 -3.03
CA GLU A 30 9.05 5.54 -2.30
C GLU A 30 9.29 4.15 -1.72
N ASP A 31 10.38 3.50 -2.13
CA ASP A 31 10.73 2.21 -1.55
C ASP A 31 11.43 2.44 -0.22
N LEU A 32 10.79 2.00 0.86
CA LEU A 32 11.37 2.08 2.20
C LEU A 32 12.33 0.91 2.42
N GLU A 33 12.05 -0.20 1.78
CA GLU A 33 12.89 -1.38 1.83
C GLU A 33 12.70 -2.13 0.53
N VAL A 34 13.80 -2.44 -0.15
CA VAL A 34 13.71 -3.18 -1.41
C VAL A 34 13.78 -4.67 -1.11
N GLY A 35 12.78 -5.41 -1.57
CA GLY A 35 12.75 -6.84 -1.36
C GLY A 35 13.72 -7.58 -2.27
N LYS A 36 13.91 -8.86 -1.98
CA LYS A 36 14.82 -9.69 -2.73
C LYS A 36 14.10 -10.80 -3.51
N GLY A 37 12.80 -10.88 -3.38
CA GLY A 37 12.03 -11.92 -4.04
C GLY A 37 11.55 -11.52 -5.42
N ALA A 38 10.55 -12.23 -5.90
CA ALA A 38 10.00 -12.02 -7.24
C ALA A 38 9.41 -10.62 -7.36
N GLU A 39 9.52 -10.06 -8.55
CA GLU A 39 9.01 -8.73 -8.85
C GLU A 39 7.55 -8.81 -9.27
N ALA A 40 6.72 -7.90 -8.77
CA ALA A 40 5.31 -7.83 -9.13
C ALA A 40 5.18 -7.22 -10.52
N SER A 41 4.60 -7.97 -11.43
CA SER A 41 4.33 -7.48 -12.77
C SER A 41 2.83 -7.52 -13.01
N ALA A 42 2.36 -6.82 -14.03
CA ALA A 42 0.94 -6.77 -14.34
C ALA A 42 0.40 -8.19 -14.57
N GLY A 43 -0.71 -8.50 -13.91
CA GLY A 43 -1.28 -9.83 -13.98
C GLY A 43 -0.79 -10.79 -12.90
N ALA A 44 0.18 -10.36 -12.09
CA ALA A 44 0.69 -11.23 -11.04
C ALA A 44 -0.28 -11.30 -9.86
N GLN A 45 -0.40 -12.49 -9.29
CA GLN A 45 -1.17 -12.66 -8.06
C GLN A 45 -0.25 -12.39 -6.89
N ILE A 46 -0.62 -11.45 -6.03
CA ILE A 46 0.22 -11.06 -4.92
C ILE A 46 -0.57 -11.05 -3.63
N SER A 47 0.15 -11.11 -2.52
CA SER A 47 -0.42 -10.94 -1.19
C SER A 47 0.35 -9.83 -0.50
N ALA A 48 -0.37 -8.85 0.03
CA ALA A 48 0.28 -7.69 0.61
C ALA A 48 -0.41 -7.28 1.91
N HIS A 49 0.41 -6.98 2.92
CA HIS A 49 -0.07 -6.28 4.10
C HIS A 49 0.01 -4.78 3.82
N TYR A 50 -0.90 -4.02 4.39
CA TYR A 50 -0.90 -2.59 4.18
C TYR A 50 -1.50 -1.82 5.34
N VAL A 51 -1.13 -0.54 5.42
CA VAL A 51 -1.77 0.44 6.27
C VAL A 51 -2.12 1.62 5.39
N GLY A 52 -3.34 2.12 5.50
CA GLY A 52 -3.77 3.30 4.76
C GLY A 52 -4.18 4.42 5.71
N VAL A 53 -3.73 5.63 5.40
CA VAL A 53 -3.96 6.82 6.21
C VAL A 53 -4.48 7.93 5.31
N ALA A 54 -5.46 8.70 5.80
CA ALA A 54 -5.96 9.86 5.09
C ALA A 54 -5.00 11.03 5.29
N TRP A 55 -4.62 11.67 4.19
CA TRP A 55 -3.66 12.77 4.24
C TRP A 55 -4.15 13.90 5.14
N SER A 56 -5.43 14.27 5.02
CA SER A 56 -5.94 15.46 5.67
C SER A 56 -6.01 15.36 7.20
N THR A 57 -6.10 14.14 7.73
CA THR A 57 -6.26 13.95 9.16
C THR A 57 -5.13 13.16 9.80
N GLY A 58 -4.39 12.40 9.00
CA GLY A 58 -3.38 11.48 9.52
C GLY A 58 -3.99 10.24 10.15
N GLU A 59 -5.30 10.02 10.00
CA GLU A 59 -5.96 8.90 10.64
C GLU A 59 -5.97 7.68 9.75
N GLU A 60 -5.72 6.54 10.37
CA GLU A 60 -5.76 5.26 9.68
C GLU A 60 -7.21 4.93 9.31
N PHE A 61 -7.45 4.59 8.05
CA PHE A 61 -8.79 4.20 7.63
C PHE A 61 -8.88 2.71 7.34
N ASP A 62 -7.78 2.02 7.14
CA ASP A 62 -7.78 0.60 6.88
C ASP A 62 -6.38 0.03 7.07
N ALA A 63 -6.32 -1.22 7.53
CA ALA A 63 -5.05 -1.92 7.65
C ALA A 63 -5.30 -3.41 7.65
N SER A 64 -4.63 -4.13 6.75
CA SER A 64 -4.71 -5.59 6.73
C SER A 64 -4.16 -6.20 8.01
N TRP A 65 -3.20 -5.53 8.63
CA TRP A 65 -2.60 -5.98 9.89
C TRP A 65 -3.64 -6.17 10.98
N ASN A 66 -4.70 -5.35 10.96
CA ASN A 66 -5.76 -5.44 11.97
C ASN A 66 -6.62 -6.68 11.78
N ARG A 67 -6.61 -7.26 10.60
CA ARG A 67 -7.36 -8.47 10.31
C ARG A 67 -6.51 -9.73 10.47
N GLY A 68 -5.20 -9.56 10.64
CA GLY A 68 -4.30 -10.68 10.85
C GLY A 68 -3.89 -11.43 9.60
N GLU A 69 -4.26 -10.94 8.42
CA GLU A 69 -3.86 -11.61 7.18
C GLU A 69 -3.71 -10.62 6.05
N PRO A 70 -2.78 -10.87 5.12
CA PRO A 70 -2.59 -9.98 3.97
C PRO A 70 -3.75 -10.07 3.00
N LEU A 71 -3.88 -9.05 2.17
CA LEU A 71 -4.86 -9.02 1.10
C LEU A 71 -4.26 -9.68 -0.13
N ALA A 72 -4.99 -10.64 -0.70
CA ALA A 72 -4.57 -11.32 -1.92
C ALA A 72 -5.35 -10.76 -3.10
N PHE A 73 -4.66 -10.40 -4.17
CA PHE A 73 -5.33 -9.86 -5.36
C PHE A 73 -4.38 -9.95 -6.56
N THR A 74 -4.94 -9.70 -7.76
CA THR A 74 -4.14 -9.65 -8.99
C THR A 74 -3.86 -8.18 -9.28
N VAL A 75 -2.59 -7.81 -9.39
CA VAL A 75 -2.18 -6.43 -9.58
C VAL A 75 -2.21 -6.04 -11.06
N GLY A 76 -2.58 -4.78 -11.34
CA GLY A 76 -2.51 -4.23 -12.68
C GLY A 76 -3.71 -4.54 -13.58
N VAL A 77 -4.79 -5.10 -13.02
CA VAL A 77 -5.95 -5.52 -13.81
C VAL A 77 -7.26 -4.91 -13.31
N GLY A 78 -7.21 -3.90 -12.49
CA GLY A 78 -8.41 -3.18 -12.06
C GLY A 78 -9.13 -3.79 -10.87
N GLN A 79 -8.50 -4.70 -10.14
CA GLN A 79 -9.13 -5.26 -8.94
C GLN A 79 -9.02 -4.34 -7.73
N VAL A 80 -8.08 -3.39 -7.78
CA VAL A 80 -7.82 -2.45 -6.69
C VAL A 80 -7.78 -1.05 -7.28
N ILE A 81 -7.69 -0.03 -6.43
CA ILE A 81 -7.65 1.35 -6.93
C ILE A 81 -6.43 1.56 -7.83
N GLN A 82 -6.55 2.51 -8.75
CA GLN A 82 -5.51 2.72 -9.76
C GLN A 82 -4.16 3.02 -9.15
N GLY A 83 -4.13 3.75 -8.05
CA GLY A 83 -2.87 4.04 -7.37
C GLY A 83 -2.13 2.80 -6.93
N TRP A 84 -2.85 1.74 -6.58
CA TRP A 84 -2.23 0.46 -6.25
C TRP A 84 -1.79 -0.28 -7.51
N ASP A 85 -2.67 -0.33 -8.53
CA ASP A 85 -2.33 -1.01 -9.77
C ASP A 85 -1.07 -0.44 -10.40
N GLN A 86 -0.89 0.87 -10.29
CA GLN A 86 0.30 1.53 -10.84
C GLN A 86 1.45 1.55 -9.85
N GLY A 87 1.14 1.78 -8.58
CA GLY A 87 2.16 1.99 -7.56
C GLY A 87 2.88 0.75 -7.09
N LEU A 88 2.26 -0.42 -7.23
CA LEU A 88 2.88 -1.65 -6.76
C LEU A 88 3.65 -2.41 -7.84
N LEU A 89 3.53 -1.99 -9.09
CA LEU A 89 4.30 -2.63 -10.16
C LEU A 89 5.79 -2.46 -9.91
N GLY A 90 6.55 -3.51 -10.11
CA GLY A 90 7.98 -3.47 -9.91
C GLY A 90 8.43 -3.72 -8.48
N MET A 91 7.50 -3.80 -7.55
CA MET A 91 7.83 -4.08 -6.16
C MET A 91 8.22 -5.54 -6.01
N LYS A 92 9.20 -5.82 -5.16
CA LYS A 92 9.68 -7.19 -4.96
C LYS A 92 9.22 -7.75 -3.63
N VAL A 93 8.97 -9.06 -3.62
CA VAL A 93 8.56 -9.75 -2.40
C VAL A 93 9.61 -9.52 -1.31
N GLY A 94 9.13 -9.21 -0.12
CA GLY A 94 9.97 -8.85 1.01
C GLY A 94 10.20 -7.36 1.14
N GLY A 95 9.74 -6.57 0.17
CA GLY A 95 9.91 -5.13 0.18
C GLY A 95 8.82 -4.40 0.94
N ARG A 96 9.09 -3.15 1.25
CA ARG A 96 8.12 -2.23 1.86
C ARG A 96 8.14 -0.95 1.05
N ARG A 97 6.97 -0.53 0.59
CA ARG A 97 6.85 0.64 -0.30
C ARG A 97 5.79 1.58 0.23
N LYS A 98 6.12 2.87 0.25
CA LYS A 98 5.16 3.91 0.57
C LYS A 98 4.64 4.49 -0.73
N ILE A 99 3.32 4.60 -0.86
CA ILE A 99 2.72 5.24 -2.01
C ILE A 99 1.75 6.32 -1.55
N VAL A 100 1.85 7.48 -2.17
CA VAL A 100 0.93 8.58 -1.92
C VAL A 100 0.06 8.71 -3.15
N ILE A 101 -1.23 8.56 -2.97
CA ILE A 101 -2.19 8.42 -4.07
C ILE A 101 -3.11 9.62 -4.11
N PRO A 102 -3.04 10.42 -5.19
CA PRO A 102 -3.97 11.55 -5.31
C PRO A 102 -5.40 11.04 -5.56
N PRO A 103 -6.42 11.87 -5.31
CA PRO A 103 -7.80 11.40 -5.40
C PRO A 103 -8.18 10.75 -6.72
N HIS A 104 -7.66 11.25 -7.84
CA HIS A 104 -8.05 10.70 -9.14
C HIS A 104 -7.54 9.28 -9.37
N LEU A 105 -6.57 8.83 -8.58
CA LEU A 105 -6.10 7.44 -8.64
C LEU A 105 -6.57 6.64 -7.42
N GLY A 106 -7.36 7.26 -6.57
CA GLY A 106 -7.94 6.61 -5.40
C GLY A 106 -9.46 6.58 -5.51
N TYR A 107 -10.14 7.26 -4.60
CA TYR A 107 -11.60 7.23 -4.54
C TYR A 107 -12.28 8.48 -5.07
N GLY A 108 -11.51 9.37 -5.68
CA GLY A 108 -12.04 10.51 -6.41
C GLY A 108 -12.82 11.47 -5.54
N ASP A 109 -13.76 12.18 -6.17
CA ASP A 109 -14.58 13.17 -5.50
C ASP A 109 -15.66 12.55 -4.62
N ARG A 110 -15.95 11.27 -4.81
CA ARG A 110 -16.96 10.59 -4.01
C ARG A 110 -16.48 10.13 -2.66
N GLY A 111 -15.19 9.78 -2.57
CA GLY A 111 -14.66 9.13 -1.41
C GLY A 111 -15.17 7.70 -1.28
N ALA A 112 -15.05 7.13 -0.09
CA ALA A 112 -15.47 5.76 0.17
C ALA A 112 -15.97 5.66 1.59
N GLY A 113 -17.25 5.31 1.74
CA GLY A 113 -17.86 5.16 3.05
C GLY A 113 -17.73 6.41 3.88
N GLY A 114 -17.67 6.24 5.20
CA GLY A 114 -17.48 7.36 6.10
C GLY A 114 -16.03 7.65 6.42
N ALA A 115 -15.12 6.81 5.98
CA ALA A 115 -13.72 6.91 6.38
C ALA A 115 -12.88 7.71 5.40
N ILE A 116 -13.24 7.75 4.13
CA ILE A 116 -12.50 8.47 3.11
C ILE A 116 -13.45 9.48 2.46
N LYS A 117 -13.19 10.74 2.71
CA LYS A 117 -14.03 11.79 2.13
C LYS A 117 -13.65 12.04 0.67
N GLY A 118 -14.50 12.74 -0.04
CA GLY A 118 -14.21 13.12 -1.43
C GLY A 118 -13.00 14.02 -1.51
N GLY A 119 -12.19 13.82 -2.55
CA GLY A 119 -10.99 14.61 -2.75
C GLY A 119 -9.84 14.29 -1.80
N GLU A 120 -9.88 13.14 -1.14
CA GLU A 120 -8.87 12.79 -0.15
C GLU A 120 -7.65 12.13 -0.81
N THR A 121 -6.47 12.63 -0.48
CA THR A 121 -5.21 11.97 -0.84
C THR A 121 -4.93 10.88 0.18
N LEU A 122 -4.45 9.74 -0.29
CA LEU A 122 -4.24 8.57 0.57
C LEU A 122 -2.76 8.26 0.66
N ILE A 123 -2.32 7.83 1.83
CA ILE A 123 -0.98 7.31 2.02
C ILE A 123 -1.10 5.86 2.39
N PHE A 124 -0.39 4.99 1.66
CA PHE A 124 -0.30 3.59 2.01
C PHE A 124 1.14 3.20 2.22
N VAL A 125 1.38 2.37 3.21
CA VAL A 125 2.65 1.64 3.32
C VAL A 125 2.30 0.18 3.12
N VAL A 126 2.91 -0.42 2.11
CA VAL A 126 2.58 -1.76 1.64
C VAL A 126 3.78 -2.66 1.78
N ASP A 127 3.56 -3.83 2.37
CA ASP A 127 4.58 -4.88 2.48
C ASP A 127 4.16 -6.02 1.56
N LEU A 128 4.99 -6.33 0.57
CA LEU A 128 4.68 -7.41 -0.36
C LEU A 128 5.14 -8.73 0.26
N MET A 129 4.17 -9.57 0.59
CA MET A 129 4.45 -10.79 1.35
C MET A 129 4.64 -12.01 0.45
N ASP A 130 3.98 -12.03 -0.71
CA ASP A 130 4.08 -13.16 -1.64
C ASP A 130 3.69 -12.67 -3.03
N GLY A 131 4.19 -13.35 -4.05
CA GLY A 131 3.86 -12.97 -5.43
C GLY A 131 4.22 -14.07 -6.41
N ARG A 132 3.45 -14.12 -7.52
CA ARG A 132 3.66 -15.11 -8.57
C ARG A 132 3.55 -14.51 -9.94
#